data_a9b190e06387b4096b2392b3de7e4b3c
#
_entry.id   a9b190e06387b4096b2392b3de7e4b3c
#
_cell.length_a   1.000
_cell.length_b   1.000
_cell.length_c   1.000
_cell.angle_alpha   90.00
_cell.angle_beta   90.00
_cell.angle_gamma   90.00
#
_symmetry.space_group_name_H-M   'P 1'
#
loop_
_entity.id
_entity.type
_entity.pdbx_description
1 polymer ?
#
loop_
_entity_poly.entity_id
_entity_poly.type
_entity_poly.pdbx_seq_one_letter_code
_entity_poly.pdbx_strand_id
1 'polypeptide(L)'
;YDTETSDRDPFFSQIFQLAAVLTDADLNPIASFDIRSKRLPQILPSPGALLVNGLDPASLDQAPYTNYEFAGEVRRRFMAWTPAITCGYNSFGFDEKCLRSLFYQNLYPPYITQLDGNSRVDILPLTQATEILYPDALVFPLNDKGKTSKKLEHVAPANGFEEHNAHDALGDVEATIHVARLIKARAPVLWQAALAARTKRDATARATRQPLIYVQSRSTLFPAMLIGRVHKARDLLVADLRFDAPDIASTSPNKLFKGPDQYCRVIKPGEAPLIFSQEEFSAMPHGLSWDASDIEARMRAWQAIANEEDMSAMHAEWQTPFEPAEHPEGAIYENFPAFDQDAAAMRAFHCAAPAEKPQAMERLTDKRFRSFAKRIIFDNFPELITDADKAAYDRAIAERLNREDDVPWVTVAKALEDGAKLLASNPDRRDEIDRITAFIRTMAS
;
A
#
# COMPACT_ATOMS: atom_id res chain seq x y z
N TYR A 1 -5.34 -0.86 10.70
CA TYR A 1 -6.34 -1.37 9.75
C TYR A 1 -5.70 -2.37 8.79
N ASP A 2 -6.53 -3.21 8.24
CA ASP A 2 -6.17 -4.24 7.28
C ASP A 2 -7.29 -4.44 6.26
N THR A 3 -6.98 -5.00 5.06
CA THR A 3 -7.94 -5.18 3.97
C THR A 3 -7.82 -6.54 3.31
N GLU A 4 -8.95 -7.24 3.13
CA GLU A 4 -9.05 -8.40 2.26
C GLU A 4 -9.57 -8.00 0.88
N THR A 5 -8.89 -8.44 -0.17
CA THR A 5 -9.14 -7.97 -1.53
C THR A 5 -9.40 -9.10 -2.53
N SER A 6 -9.93 -8.74 -3.70
CA SER A 6 -10.21 -9.68 -4.78
C SER A 6 -8.97 -10.18 -5.51
N ASP A 7 -7.85 -9.44 -5.46
CA ASP A 7 -6.59 -9.77 -6.13
C ASP A 7 -5.44 -8.89 -5.62
N ARG A 8 -4.22 -9.15 -6.08
CA ARG A 8 -2.99 -8.46 -5.66
C ARG A 8 -2.75 -7.11 -6.32
N ASP A 9 -3.40 -6.80 -7.44
CA ASP A 9 -3.28 -5.48 -8.05
C ASP A 9 -4.16 -4.47 -7.31
N PRO A 10 -3.60 -3.44 -6.65
CA PRO A 10 -4.38 -2.54 -5.81
C PRO A 10 -5.29 -1.59 -6.58
N PHE A 11 -5.11 -1.45 -7.91
CA PHE A 11 -5.90 -0.53 -8.73
C PHE A 11 -7.06 -1.23 -9.44
N PHE A 12 -6.90 -2.51 -9.75
CA PHE A 12 -7.88 -3.33 -10.47
C PHE A 12 -8.56 -4.36 -9.56
N SER A 13 -8.16 -4.45 -8.29
CA SER A 13 -8.86 -5.23 -7.28
C SER A 13 -9.95 -4.43 -6.57
N GLN A 14 -10.78 -5.14 -5.84
CA GLN A 14 -11.80 -4.60 -4.95
C GLN A 14 -11.51 -5.02 -3.50
N ILE A 15 -11.69 -4.11 -2.55
CA ILE A 15 -11.70 -4.47 -1.11
C ILE A 15 -13.03 -5.15 -0.80
N PHE A 16 -12.98 -6.38 -0.31
CA PHE A 16 -14.15 -7.15 0.14
C PHE A 16 -14.39 -7.02 1.65
N GLN A 17 -13.34 -6.89 2.44
CA GLN A 17 -13.42 -6.68 3.88
C GLN A 17 -12.41 -5.61 4.29
N LEU A 18 -12.79 -4.75 5.21
CA LEU A 18 -11.90 -3.81 5.87
C LEU A 18 -12.21 -3.82 7.36
N ALA A 19 -11.18 -4.13 8.14
CA ALA A 19 -11.22 -4.02 9.58
C ALA A 19 -10.27 -2.93 10.08
N ALA A 20 -10.67 -2.26 11.16
CA ALA A 20 -9.82 -1.28 11.82
C ALA A 20 -10.13 -1.22 13.31
N VAL A 21 -9.09 -0.96 14.10
CA VAL A 21 -9.16 -0.76 15.55
C VAL A 21 -8.53 0.59 15.89
N LEU A 22 -9.31 1.46 16.52
CA LEU A 22 -8.80 2.68 17.14
C LEU A 22 -8.21 2.33 18.50
N THR A 23 -6.99 2.80 18.75
CA THR A 23 -6.32 2.61 20.05
C THR A 23 -5.98 3.94 20.70
N ASP A 24 -5.72 3.90 22.00
CA ASP A 24 -5.00 4.98 22.69
C ASP A 24 -3.50 4.99 22.35
N ALA A 25 -2.74 5.91 22.97
CA ALA A 25 -1.30 5.99 22.78
C ALA A 25 -0.55 4.75 23.30
N ASP A 26 -1.14 3.97 24.19
CA ASP A 26 -0.59 2.74 24.73
C ASP A 26 -1.02 1.49 23.94
N LEU A 27 -1.67 1.73 22.79
CA LEU A 27 -2.18 0.73 21.88
C LEU A 27 -3.32 -0.12 22.48
N ASN A 28 -4.04 0.38 23.50
CA ASN A 28 -5.24 -0.27 24.00
C ASN A 28 -6.43 0.04 23.12
N PRO A 29 -7.24 -0.96 22.71
CA PRO A 29 -8.40 -0.75 21.88
C PRO A 29 -9.44 0.19 22.53
N ILE A 30 -9.94 1.16 21.76
CA ILE A 30 -11.00 2.11 22.15
C ILE A 30 -12.29 1.80 21.38
N ALA A 31 -12.15 1.53 20.08
CA ALA A 31 -13.25 1.23 19.18
C ALA A 31 -12.75 0.37 18.02
N SER A 32 -13.64 -0.35 17.39
CA SER A 32 -13.32 -1.17 16.21
C SER A 32 -14.47 -1.21 15.24
N PHE A 33 -14.18 -1.61 14.02
CA PHE A 33 -15.17 -2.05 13.06
C PHE A 33 -14.58 -3.09 12.11
N ASP A 34 -15.44 -3.94 11.63
CA ASP A 34 -15.21 -4.89 10.53
C ASP A 34 -16.42 -4.80 9.61
N ILE A 35 -16.20 -4.45 8.34
CA ILE A 35 -17.27 -4.27 7.34
C ILE A 35 -16.91 -4.91 6.02
N ARG A 36 -17.94 -5.34 5.29
CA ARG A 36 -17.79 -6.08 4.06
C ARG A 36 -18.54 -5.44 2.90
N SER A 37 -17.94 -5.49 1.71
CA SER A 37 -18.47 -4.96 0.47
C SER A 37 -19.02 -6.07 -0.42
N LYS A 38 -20.18 -5.85 -1.03
CA LYS A 38 -20.65 -6.67 -2.15
C LYS A 38 -19.66 -6.61 -3.29
N ARG A 39 -19.50 -7.72 -3.98
CA ARG A 39 -18.69 -7.80 -5.19
C ARG A 39 -19.31 -6.91 -6.30
N LEU A 40 -18.46 -6.13 -6.95
CA LEU A 40 -18.84 -5.42 -8.17
C LEU A 40 -19.01 -6.42 -9.32
N PRO A 41 -20.00 -6.25 -10.21
CA PRO A 41 -20.25 -7.19 -11.31
C PRO A 41 -19.04 -7.43 -12.22
N GLN A 42 -18.24 -6.37 -12.47
CA GLN A 42 -17.05 -6.42 -13.34
C GLN A 42 -15.79 -6.94 -12.65
N ILE A 43 -15.85 -7.32 -11.37
CA ILE A 43 -14.71 -7.85 -10.60
C ILE A 43 -14.85 -9.36 -10.46
N LEU A 44 -13.87 -10.07 -11.01
CA LEU A 44 -13.66 -11.50 -10.78
C LEU A 44 -12.53 -11.66 -9.75
N PRO A 45 -12.78 -12.26 -8.57
CA PRO A 45 -11.72 -12.50 -7.62
C PRO A 45 -10.77 -13.58 -8.13
N SER A 46 -9.47 -13.42 -7.88
CA SER A 46 -8.50 -14.46 -8.18
C SER A 46 -8.67 -15.66 -7.24
N PRO A 47 -8.51 -16.90 -7.73
CA PRO A 47 -8.56 -18.09 -6.89
C PRO A 47 -7.58 -18.02 -5.70
N GLY A 48 -6.39 -17.45 -5.94
CA GLY A 48 -5.38 -17.30 -4.91
C GLY A 48 -5.80 -16.37 -3.78
N ALA A 49 -6.47 -15.24 -4.09
CA ALA A 49 -7.00 -14.34 -3.08
C ALA A 49 -8.10 -15.03 -2.26
N LEU A 50 -9.08 -15.66 -2.90
CA LEU A 50 -10.14 -16.37 -2.18
C LEU A 50 -9.61 -17.50 -1.30
N LEU A 51 -8.60 -18.24 -1.78
CA LEU A 51 -7.97 -19.31 -1.04
C LEU A 51 -7.21 -18.79 0.20
N VAL A 52 -6.54 -17.64 0.08
CA VAL A 52 -5.80 -17.00 1.18
C VAL A 52 -6.76 -16.38 2.19
N ASN A 53 -7.72 -15.57 1.73
CA ASN A 53 -8.64 -14.84 2.59
C ASN A 53 -9.72 -15.73 3.22
N GLY A 54 -9.86 -16.99 2.78
CA GLY A 54 -10.90 -17.90 3.24
C GLY A 54 -12.34 -17.42 2.97
N LEU A 55 -12.50 -16.44 2.05
CA LEU A 55 -13.82 -15.89 1.72
C LEU A 55 -14.61 -16.87 0.84
N ASP A 56 -15.81 -17.21 1.29
CA ASP A 56 -16.73 -17.98 0.46
C ASP A 56 -17.24 -17.11 -0.71
N PRO A 57 -16.98 -17.51 -1.97
CA PRO A 57 -17.45 -16.76 -3.13
C PRO A 57 -18.95 -16.46 -3.11
N ALA A 58 -19.77 -17.38 -2.60
CA ALA A 58 -21.23 -17.21 -2.52
C ALA A 58 -21.64 -16.12 -1.52
N SER A 59 -20.80 -15.81 -0.54
CA SER A 59 -21.07 -14.77 0.45
C SER A 59 -20.79 -13.35 -0.06
N LEU A 60 -19.98 -13.21 -1.10
CA LEU A 60 -19.54 -11.91 -1.60
C LEU A 60 -20.71 -11.05 -2.12
N ASP A 61 -21.71 -11.67 -2.74
CA ASP A 61 -22.89 -10.97 -3.27
C ASP A 61 -23.94 -10.68 -2.19
N GLN A 62 -23.77 -11.25 -0.97
CA GLN A 62 -24.67 -11.08 0.18
C GLN A 62 -24.15 -10.07 1.22
N ALA A 63 -22.98 -9.49 1.02
CA ALA A 63 -22.41 -8.50 1.92
C ALA A 63 -23.37 -7.30 2.11
N PRO A 64 -23.33 -6.62 3.28
CA PRO A 64 -24.34 -5.62 3.63
C PRO A 64 -24.27 -4.33 2.80
N TYR A 65 -23.07 -3.96 2.30
CA TYR A 65 -22.83 -2.71 1.60
C TYR A 65 -22.51 -2.95 0.12
N THR A 66 -23.12 -2.18 -0.78
CA THR A 66 -22.58 -2.02 -2.14
C THR A 66 -21.18 -1.39 -2.06
N ASN A 67 -20.37 -1.48 -3.11
CA ASN A 67 -19.02 -0.90 -3.08
C ASN A 67 -19.04 0.63 -2.85
N TYR A 68 -20.07 1.32 -3.37
CA TYR A 68 -20.26 2.75 -3.17
C TYR A 68 -20.63 3.09 -1.73
N GLU A 69 -21.57 2.36 -1.13
CA GLU A 69 -21.95 2.51 0.28
C GLU A 69 -20.78 2.18 1.22
N PHE A 70 -20.05 1.10 0.89
CA PHE A 70 -18.85 0.68 1.63
C PHE A 70 -17.79 1.78 1.64
N ALA A 71 -17.49 2.40 0.49
CA ALA A 71 -16.55 3.51 0.42
C ALA A 71 -16.98 4.71 1.28
N GLY A 72 -18.28 5.04 1.26
CA GLY A 72 -18.87 6.08 2.10
C GLY A 72 -18.75 5.77 3.59
N GLU A 73 -19.03 4.52 3.98
CA GLU A 73 -18.98 4.06 5.38
C GLU A 73 -17.55 3.99 5.91
N VAL A 74 -16.60 3.45 5.13
CA VAL A 74 -15.17 3.49 5.47
C VAL A 74 -14.73 4.93 5.71
N ARG A 75 -15.04 5.83 4.75
CA ARG A 75 -14.69 7.25 4.89
C ARG A 75 -15.29 7.88 6.14
N ARG A 76 -16.56 7.64 6.42
CA ARG A 76 -17.24 8.18 7.60
C ARG A 76 -16.56 7.76 8.90
N ARG A 77 -16.18 6.48 9.02
CA ARG A 77 -15.50 5.93 10.20
C ARG A 77 -14.09 6.49 10.38
N PHE A 78 -13.29 6.53 9.31
CA PHE A 78 -11.96 7.10 9.37
C PHE A 78 -11.99 8.60 9.73
N MET A 79 -12.93 9.36 9.16
CA MET A 79 -13.09 10.79 9.48
C MET A 79 -13.54 11.00 10.94
N ALA A 80 -14.32 10.11 11.51
CA ALA A 80 -14.71 10.19 12.93
C ALA A 80 -13.53 9.99 13.89
N TRP A 81 -12.45 9.36 13.44
CA TRP A 81 -11.23 9.12 14.20
C TRP A 81 -10.10 10.13 13.91
N THR A 82 -10.33 11.05 12.98
CA THR A 82 -9.36 12.11 12.62
C THR A 82 -9.26 13.17 13.74
N PRO A 83 -8.04 13.63 14.15
CA PRO A 83 -6.74 13.22 13.63
C PRO A 83 -6.22 11.92 14.27
N ALA A 84 -5.63 11.03 13.45
CA ALA A 84 -5.10 9.76 13.90
C ALA A 84 -3.77 9.41 13.20
N ILE A 85 -3.03 8.47 13.78
CA ILE A 85 -1.91 7.81 13.12
C ILE A 85 -2.43 6.48 12.57
N THR A 86 -2.59 6.38 11.27
CA THR A 86 -3.02 5.13 10.64
C THR A 86 -1.85 4.17 10.53
N CYS A 87 -2.09 2.91 10.91
CA CYS A 87 -1.09 1.85 10.87
C CYS A 87 -1.67 0.59 10.23
N GLY A 88 -0.81 -0.20 9.60
CA GLY A 88 -1.07 -1.58 9.18
C GLY A 88 0.25 -2.34 9.07
N TYR A 89 0.21 -3.58 8.67
CA TYR A 89 1.38 -4.42 8.43
C TYR A 89 1.64 -4.54 6.92
N ASN A 90 2.70 -3.94 6.41
CA ASN A 90 2.97 -3.76 4.98
C ASN A 90 1.92 -2.88 4.25
N SER A 91 1.22 -2.05 5.00
CA SER A 91 0.09 -1.26 4.48
C SER A 91 0.50 -0.28 3.38
N PHE A 92 1.71 0.31 3.42
CA PHE A 92 2.19 1.18 2.34
C PHE A 92 2.42 0.44 1.03
N GLY A 93 2.74 -0.86 1.12
CA GLY A 93 2.92 -1.72 -0.03
C GLY A 93 1.62 -2.05 -0.74
N PHE A 94 0.52 -2.20 0.01
CA PHE A 94 -0.73 -2.74 -0.49
C PHE A 94 -1.98 -2.00 0.00
N ASP A 95 -2.39 -2.10 1.26
CA ASP A 95 -3.67 -1.60 1.80
C ASP A 95 -3.93 -0.12 1.53
N GLU A 96 -2.90 0.72 1.69
CA GLU A 96 -2.97 2.15 1.37
C GLU A 96 -3.31 2.41 -0.10
N LYS A 97 -2.81 1.58 -1.00
CA LYS A 97 -3.10 1.72 -2.43
C LYS A 97 -4.51 1.25 -2.74
N CYS A 98 -4.94 0.13 -2.14
CA CYS A 98 -6.31 -0.37 -2.26
C CYS A 98 -7.32 0.63 -1.71
N LEU A 99 -7.04 1.23 -0.55
CA LEU A 99 -7.89 2.25 0.06
C LEU A 99 -7.98 3.51 -0.79
N ARG A 100 -6.86 3.97 -1.36
CA ARG A 100 -6.85 5.09 -2.30
C ARG A 100 -7.65 4.79 -3.57
N SER A 101 -7.50 3.58 -4.11
CA SER A 101 -8.26 3.12 -5.27
C SER A 101 -9.75 3.06 -4.97
N LEU A 102 -10.15 2.54 -3.81
CA LEU A 102 -11.54 2.54 -3.35
C LEU A 102 -12.13 3.95 -3.35
N PHE A 103 -11.45 4.92 -2.73
CA PHE A 103 -11.93 6.30 -2.66
C PHE A 103 -11.95 6.97 -4.04
N TYR A 104 -10.89 6.82 -4.81
CA TYR A 104 -10.77 7.37 -6.16
C TYR A 104 -11.91 6.90 -7.07
N GLN A 105 -12.14 5.60 -7.11
CA GLN A 105 -13.16 4.99 -7.95
C GLN A 105 -14.59 5.23 -7.46
N ASN A 106 -14.75 5.74 -6.23
CA ASN A 106 -16.04 6.13 -5.65
C ASN A 106 -16.16 7.65 -5.42
N LEU A 107 -15.35 8.45 -6.13
CA LEU A 107 -15.40 9.93 -6.16
C LEU A 107 -15.11 10.61 -4.81
N TYR A 108 -14.32 9.97 -3.95
CA TYR A 108 -13.83 10.57 -2.71
C TYR A 108 -12.36 10.97 -2.82
N PRO A 109 -11.89 11.97 -2.04
CA PRO A 109 -10.47 12.28 -1.93
C PRO A 109 -9.68 11.05 -1.47
N PRO A 110 -8.61 10.62 -2.20
CA PRO A 110 -7.95 9.33 -1.95
C PRO A 110 -6.96 9.32 -0.78
N TYR A 111 -6.61 10.48 -0.20
CA TYR A 111 -5.51 10.61 0.77
C TYR A 111 -5.97 10.86 2.21
N ILE A 112 -7.10 10.28 2.61
CA ILE A 112 -7.70 10.47 3.92
C ILE A 112 -6.76 10.09 5.08
N THR A 113 -5.89 9.11 4.88
CA THR A 113 -4.94 8.60 5.90
C THR A 113 -3.76 9.54 6.19
N GLN A 114 -3.58 10.59 5.39
CA GLN A 114 -2.42 11.49 5.49
C GLN A 114 -2.77 12.98 5.43
N LEU A 115 -4.05 13.32 5.33
CA LEU A 115 -4.55 14.71 5.32
C LEU A 115 -5.30 15.01 6.62
N ASP A 116 -5.69 16.26 6.82
CA ASP A 116 -6.52 16.72 7.94
C ASP A 116 -5.94 16.37 9.34
N GLY A 117 -4.61 16.40 9.45
CA GLY A 117 -3.90 16.06 10.70
C GLY A 117 -3.57 14.57 10.86
N ASN A 118 -4.04 13.73 9.95
CA ASN A 118 -3.67 12.31 9.92
C ASN A 118 -2.20 12.12 9.50
N SER A 119 -1.62 11.03 9.95
CA SER A 119 -0.28 10.58 9.59
C SER A 119 -0.23 9.05 9.54
N ARG A 120 0.88 8.49 9.08
CA ARG A 120 0.97 7.04 8.83
C ARG A 120 2.24 6.44 9.36
N VAL A 121 2.16 5.19 9.81
CA VAL A 121 3.30 4.34 10.17
C VAL A 121 3.02 2.93 9.66
N ASP A 122 4.03 2.25 9.11
CA ASP A 122 3.92 0.85 8.72
C ASP A 122 4.72 -0.04 9.67
N ILE A 123 4.10 -1.08 10.19
CA ILE A 123 4.70 -1.94 11.22
C ILE A 123 5.70 -2.94 10.63
N LEU A 124 5.58 -3.31 9.35
CA LEU A 124 6.55 -4.22 8.72
C LEU A 124 7.98 -3.66 8.67
N PRO A 125 8.24 -2.41 8.22
CA PRO A 125 9.57 -1.81 8.31
C PRO A 125 10.11 -1.75 9.73
N LEU A 126 9.27 -1.46 10.72
CA LEU A 126 9.64 -1.50 12.14
C LEU A 126 10.04 -2.90 12.59
N THR A 127 9.27 -3.93 12.21
CA THR A 127 9.57 -5.33 12.49
C THR A 127 10.92 -5.74 11.85
N GLN A 128 11.17 -5.33 10.61
CA GLN A 128 12.46 -5.57 9.92
C GLN A 128 13.63 -4.87 10.61
N ALA A 129 13.42 -3.62 11.03
CA ALA A 129 14.44 -2.85 11.77
C ALA A 129 14.73 -3.44 13.15
N THR A 130 13.70 -4.00 13.83
CA THR A 130 13.85 -4.63 15.14
C THR A 130 14.83 -5.82 15.08
N GLU A 131 14.78 -6.66 14.03
CA GLU A 131 15.73 -7.77 13.87
C GLU A 131 17.19 -7.30 13.84
N ILE A 132 17.42 -6.11 13.26
CA ILE A 132 18.78 -5.57 13.07
C ILE A 132 19.24 -4.78 14.29
N LEU A 133 18.36 -3.95 14.83
CA LEU A 133 18.68 -2.94 15.82
C LEU A 133 18.42 -3.40 17.27
N TYR A 134 17.54 -4.38 17.45
CA TYR A 134 17.13 -4.94 18.73
C TYR A 134 16.94 -6.46 18.60
N PRO A 135 17.99 -7.25 18.34
CA PRO A 135 17.87 -8.65 17.96
C PRO A 135 17.15 -9.54 18.98
N ASP A 136 17.13 -9.13 20.26
CA ASP A 136 16.47 -9.86 21.35
C ASP A 136 15.02 -9.38 21.59
N ALA A 137 14.53 -8.38 20.86
CA ALA A 137 13.22 -7.80 21.12
C ALA A 137 12.06 -8.64 20.56
N LEU A 138 12.25 -9.33 19.45
CA LEU A 138 11.26 -10.19 18.82
C LEU A 138 11.90 -11.53 18.42
N VAL A 139 11.09 -12.59 18.44
CA VAL A 139 11.45 -13.90 17.88
C VAL A 139 11.06 -13.92 16.42
N PHE A 140 12.00 -14.30 15.55
CA PHE A 140 11.81 -14.43 14.11
C PHE A 140 11.92 -15.89 13.69
N PRO A 141 10.82 -16.59 13.37
CA PRO A 141 10.88 -17.97 12.89
C PRO A 141 11.62 -18.09 11.57
N LEU A 142 12.22 -19.25 11.32
CA LEU A 142 12.81 -19.56 10.03
C LEU A 142 11.72 -20.04 9.07
N ASN A 143 11.79 -19.57 7.83
CA ASN A 143 10.99 -20.10 6.73
C ASN A 143 11.63 -21.37 6.13
N ASP A 144 10.96 -22.01 5.18
CA ASP A 144 11.42 -23.24 4.51
C ASP A 144 12.79 -23.11 3.81
N LYS A 145 13.24 -21.87 3.58
CA LYS A 145 14.56 -21.57 2.98
C LYS A 145 15.64 -21.28 4.04
N GLY A 146 15.35 -21.51 5.32
CA GLY A 146 16.28 -21.24 6.42
C GLY A 146 16.54 -19.74 6.69
N LYS A 147 15.70 -18.84 6.17
CA LYS A 147 15.77 -17.40 6.42
C LYS A 147 14.71 -16.98 7.40
N THR A 148 15.02 -15.97 8.23
CA THR A 148 14.06 -15.39 9.16
C THR A 148 12.83 -14.85 8.41
N SER A 149 11.64 -15.21 8.88
CA SER A 149 10.37 -14.69 8.35
C SER A 149 9.98 -13.41 9.06
N LYS A 150 9.49 -12.43 8.29
CA LYS A 150 8.90 -11.18 8.78
C LYS A 150 7.41 -11.11 8.48
N LYS A 151 6.80 -12.20 8.04
CA LYS A 151 5.37 -12.27 7.80
C LYS A 151 4.63 -12.22 9.14
N LEU A 152 3.53 -11.47 9.20
CA LEU A 152 2.72 -11.31 10.41
C LEU A 152 2.25 -12.65 10.96
N GLU A 153 1.76 -13.52 10.09
CA GLU A 153 1.29 -14.88 10.37
C GLU A 153 2.34 -15.78 11.03
N HIS A 154 3.63 -15.43 10.93
CA HIS A 154 4.72 -16.15 11.58
C HIS A 154 5.25 -15.40 12.81
N VAL A 155 5.39 -14.08 12.73
CA VAL A 155 5.98 -13.26 13.79
C VAL A 155 5.04 -13.13 14.99
N ALA A 156 3.74 -12.90 14.76
CA ALA A 156 2.81 -12.69 15.86
C ALA A 156 2.66 -13.94 16.76
N PRO A 157 2.43 -15.16 16.23
CA PRO A 157 2.37 -16.37 17.08
C PRO A 157 3.70 -16.67 17.79
N ALA A 158 4.85 -16.51 17.09
CA ALA A 158 6.17 -16.74 17.71
C ALA A 158 6.48 -15.80 18.88
N ASN A 159 5.71 -14.70 18.99
CA ASN A 159 5.85 -13.71 20.05
C ASN A 159 4.64 -13.70 21.01
N GLY A 160 3.86 -14.79 21.07
CA GLY A 160 2.82 -15.00 22.07
C GLY A 160 1.42 -14.54 21.69
N PHE A 161 1.13 -14.31 20.41
CA PHE A 161 -0.23 -14.08 19.91
C PHE A 161 -0.80 -15.37 19.32
N GLU A 162 -1.37 -16.22 20.16
CA GLU A 162 -1.78 -17.60 19.80
C GLU A 162 -3.14 -17.66 19.07
N GLU A 163 -4.03 -16.69 19.28
CA GLU A 163 -5.39 -16.65 18.71
C GLU A 163 -5.44 -15.99 17.32
N HIS A 164 -4.37 -16.11 16.55
CA HIS A 164 -4.31 -15.47 15.23
C HIS A 164 -5.11 -16.30 14.21
N ASN A 165 -6.29 -15.79 13.84
CA ASN A 165 -7.00 -16.22 12.64
C ASN A 165 -6.41 -15.47 11.45
N ALA A 166 -5.29 -15.95 10.92
CA ALA A 166 -4.59 -15.34 9.81
C ALA A 166 -5.52 -15.21 8.60
N HIS A 167 -5.41 -14.06 7.91
CA HIS A 167 -6.22 -13.73 6.74
C HIS A 167 -7.72 -13.49 7.03
N ASP A 168 -8.03 -13.12 8.26
CA ASP A 168 -9.23 -12.36 8.60
C ASP A 168 -8.79 -10.96 8.99
N ALA A 169 -9.28 -9.92 8.31
CA ALA A 169 -8.76 -8.57 8.47
C ALA A 169 -8.74 -8.08 9.93
N LEU A 170 -9.72 -8.46 10.75
CA LEU A 170 -9.72 -8.09 12.16
C LEU A 170 -8.63 -8.83 12.95
N GLY A 171 -8.44 -10.12 12.68
CA GLY A 171 -7.37 -10.92 13.28
C GLY A 171 -5.99 -10.37 12.94
N ASP A 172 -5.77 -9.95 11.70
CA ASP A 172 -4.51 -9.35 11.26
C ASP A 172 -4.26 -7.95 11.87
N VAL A 173 -5.33 -7.15 12.08
CA VAL A 173 -5.23 -5.89 12.86
C VAL A 173 -4.82 -6.15 14.30
N GLU A 174 -5.42 -7.13 14.98
CA GLU A 174 -5.11 -7.46 16.38
C GLU A 174 -3.68 -8.00 16.52
N ALA A 175 -3.25 -8.87 15.60
CA ALA A 175 -1.87 -9.35 15.51
C ALA A 175 -0.87 -8.21 15.27
N THR A 176 -1.21 -7.26 14.40
CA THR A 176 -0.40 -6.06 14.14
C THR A 176 -0.26 -5.19 15.40
N ILE A 177 -1.36 -4.96 16.14
CA ILE A 177 -1.33 -4.23 17.42
C ILE A 177 -0.45 -4.95 18.44
N HIS A 178 -0.53 -6.29 18.52
CA HIS A 178 0.32 -7.08 19.42
C HIS A 178 1.81 -6.88 19.10
N VAL A 179 2.22 -7.03 17.85
CA VAL A 179 3.60 -6.83 17.41
C VAL A 179 4.05 -5.39 17.68
N ALA A 180 3.20 -4.40 17.38
CA ALA A 180 3.49 -2.98 17.64
C ALA A 180 3.71 -2.69 19.13
N ARG A 181 2.92 -3.30 20.03
CA ARG A 181 3.11 -3.19 21.50
C ARG A 181 4.47 -3.73 21.94
N LEU A 182 4.87 -4.88 21.40
CA LEU A 182 6.18 -5.47 21.71
C LEU A 182 7.32 -4.57 21.23
N ILE A 183 7.24 -4.05 20.01
CA ILE A 183 8.24 -3.11 19.47
C ILE A 183 8.28 -1.84 20.31
N LYS A 184 7.13 -1.24 20.64
CA LYS A 184 7.04 -0.04 21.51
C LYS A 184 7.72 -0.27 22.86
N ALA A 185 7.48 -1.43 23.48
CA ALA A 185 8.01 -1.73 24.82
C ALA A 185 9.50 -2.11 24.81
N ARG A 186 9.94 -2.88 23.81
CA ARG A 186 11.27 -3.50 23.80
C ARG A 186 12.29 -2.76 22.91
N ALA A 187 11.80 -1.92 21.98
CA ALA A 187 12.61 -1.11 21.07
C ALA A 187 12.17 0.38 21.06
N PRO A 188 12.19 1.07 22.24
CA PRO A 188 11.56 2.38 22.39
C PRO A 188 12.20 3.48 21.51
N VAL A 189 13.52 3.45 21.28
CA VAL A 189 14.19 4.45 20.41
C VAL A 189 13.74 4.27 18.97
N LEU A 190 13.64 3.02 18.48
CA LEU A 190 13.13 2.71 17.15
C LEU A 190 11.67 3.16 16.98
N TRP A 191 10.81 2.89 17.97
CA TRP A 191 9.42 3.32 17.97
C TRP A 191 9.28 4.85 17.89
N GLN A 192 10.03 5.58 18.72
CA GLN A 192 10.00 7.04 18.72
C GLN A 192 10.53 7.64 17.41
N ALA A 193 11.59 7.05 16.83
CA ALA A 193 12.13 7.47 15.54
C ALA A 193 11.09 7.33 14.41
N ALA A 194 10.34 6.22 14.38
CA ALA A 194 9.26 6.01 13.41
C ALA A 194 8.15 7.08 13.57
N LEU A 195 7.70 7.32 14.79
CA LEU A 195 6.69 8.36 15.07
C LEU A 195 7.20 9.76 14.69
N ALA A 196 8.49 10.03 14.86
CA ALA A 196 9.10 11.31 14.50
C ALA A 196 9.26 11.50 12.97
N ALA A 197 9.14 10.44 12.16
CA ALA A 197 9.22 10.50 10.71
C ALA A 197 7.85 10.27 10.01
N ARG A 198 6.75 10.23 10.75
CA ARG A 198 5.42 9.81 10.25
C ARG A 198 4.77 10.76 9.24
N THR A 199 5.27 12.01 9.11
CA THR A 199 4.81 12.95 8.07
C THR A 199 5.92 13.25 7.07
N LYS A 200 5.54 13.60 5.85
CA LYS A 200 6.50 13.98 4.79
C LYS A 200 7.42 15.12 5.26
N ARG A 201 6.85 16.13 5.94
CA ARG A 201 7.62 17.28 6.47
C ARG A 201 8.66 16.81 7.47
N ASP A 202 8.26 16.01 8.44
CA ASP A 202 9.13 15.59 9.54
C ASP A 202 10.20 14.59 9.04
N ALA A 203 9.86 13.67 8.16
CA ALA A 203 10.81 12.77 7.51
C ALA A 203 11.86 13.55 6.69
N THR A 204 11.41 14.56 5.91
CA THR A 204 12.33 15.44 5.18
C THR A 204 13.25 16.20 6.14
N ALA A 205 12.70 16.78 7.20
CA ALA A 205 13.50 17.51 8.21
C ALA A 205 14.54 16.60 8.86
N ARG A 206 14.18 15.36 9.21
CA ARG A 206 15.13 14.39 9.78
C ARG A 206 16.27 14.06 8.82
N ALA A 207 15.97 13.83 7.53
CA ALA A 207 16.95 13.50 6.52
C ALA A 207 17.90 14.67 6.17
N THR A 208 17.47 15.90 6.37
CA THR A 208 18.24 17.11 6.00
C THR A 208 18.93 17.81 7.17
N ARG A 209 18.61 17.43 8.42
CA ARG A 209 19.10 18.11 9.62
C ARG A 209 20.57 17.84 9.93
N GLN A 210 21.06 16.67 9.56
CA GLN A 210 22.44 16.24 9.83
C GLN A 210 23.09 15.73 8.54
N PRO A 211 24.39 15.93 8.38
CA PRO A 211 25.13 15.46 7.19
C PRO A 211 25.21 13.94 7.13
N LEU A 212 25.24 13.26 8.26
CA LEU A 212 25.21 11.79 8.39
C LEU A 212 23.89 11.35 9.01
N ILE A 213 23.21 10.44 8.35
CA ILE A 213 22.00 9.76 8.83
C ILE A 213 22.14 8.25 8.64
N TYR A 214 21.36 7.48 9.37
CA TYR A 214 21.22 6.04 9.15
C TYR A 214 19.84 5.75 8.62
N VAL A 215 19.75 4.98 7.55
CA VAL A 215 18.50 4.73 6.83
C VAL A 215 18.21 3.24 6.78
N GLN A 216 17.00 2.87 7.20
CA GLN A 216 16.45 1.53 6.99
C GLN A 216 15.71 1.49 5.66
N SER A 217 16.12 0.58 4.79
CA SER A 217 15.40 0.27 3.55
C SER A 217 15.23 -1.24 3.43
N ARG A 218 14.00 -1.71 3.59
CA ARG A 218 13.66 -3.14 3.70
C ARG A 218 14.50 -3.82 4.80
N SER A 219 15.22 -4.88 4.50
CA SER A 219 16.11 -5.61 5.42
C SER A 219 17.54 -5.05 5.50
N THR A 220 17.77 -3.85 5.00
CA THR A 220 19.11 -3.23 4.96
C THR A 220 19.11 -1.93 5.73
N LEU A 221 20.06 -1.79 6.65
CA LEU A 221 20.36 -0.52 7.34
C LEU A 221 21.75 -0.05 6.86
N PHE A 222 21.89 1.24 6.60
CA PHE A 222 23.13 1.81 6.09
C PHE A 222 23.32 3.28 6.50
N PRO A 223 24.58 3.73 6.71
CA PRO A 223 24.90 5.14 6.85
C PRO A 223 24.73 5.84 5.51
N ALA A 224 24.18 7.05 5.53
CA ALA A 224 23.82 7.77 4.31
C ALA A 224 24.08 9.27 4.43
N MET A 225 24.29 9.91 3.29
CA MET A 225 24.42 11.37 3.15
C MET A 225 23.49 11.84 2.04
N LEU A 226 22.79 12.96 2.27
CA LEU A 226 21.96 13.60 1.23
C LEU A 226 22.87 14.17 0.13
N ILE A 227 22.57 13.82 -1.13
CA ILE A 227 23.31 14.26 -2.32
C ILE A 227 22.44 14.90 -3.39
N GLY A 228 21.12 14.90 -3.22
CA GLY A 228 20.22 15.54 -4.20
C GLY A 228 18.75 15.33 -3.87
N ARG A 229 17.92 15.89 -4.75
CA ARG A 229 16.46 15.75 -4.71
C ARG A 229 15.95 15.29 -6.07
N VAL A 230 15.02 14.36 -6.08
CA VAL A 230 14.48 13.76 -7.30
C VAL A 230 12.95 13.88 -7.37
N HIS A 231 12.35 13.49 -8.49
CA HIS A 231 10.91 13.55 -8.71
C HIS A 231 10.29 14.94 -8.44
N LYS A 232 10.86 15.99 -9.05
CA LYS A 232 10.43 17.39 -8.83
C LYS A 232 10.58 17.80 -7.36
N ALA A 233 11.71 17.44 -6.74
CA ALA A 233 12.07 17.72 -5.36
C ALA A 233 11.12 17.09 -4.28
N ARG A 234 10.34 16.07 -4.66
CA ARG A 234 9.47 15.37 -3.71
C ARG A 234 10.21 14.34 -2.86
N ASP A 235 11.21 13.69 -3.44
CA ASP A 235 11.96 12.61 -2.84
C ASP A 235 13.44 12.98 -2.71
N LEU A 236 14.15 12.33 -1.79
CA LEU A 236 15.53 12.62 -1.46
C LEU A 236 16.45 11.55 -2.07
N LEU A 237 17.53 11.99 -2.69
CA LEU A 237 18.59 11.12 -3.18
C LEU A 237 19.74 11.11 -2.18
N VAL A 238 20.11 9.95 -1.67
CA VAL A 238 21.19 9.77 -0.70
C VAL A 238 22.29 8.87 -1.25
N ALA A 239 23.53 9.15 -0.89
CA ALA A 239 24.66 8.25 -1.07
C ALA A 239 24.64 7.15 0.01
N ASP A 240 24.85 5.90 -0.38
CA ASP A 240 25.03 4.77 0.52
C ASP A 240 26.51 4.71 0.94
N LEU A 241 26.81 5.15 2.15
CA LEU A 241 28.18 5.27 2.66
C LEU A 241 28.82 3.93 3.08
N ARG A 242 28.17 2.81 2.80
CA ARG A 242 28.84 1.49 2.89
C ARG A 242 29.85 1.30 1.77
N PHE A 243 29.71 2.05 0.69
CA PHE A 243 30.55 1.99 -0.50
C PHE A 243 31.41 3.24 -0.64
N ASP A 244 32.59 3.09 -1.19
CA ASP A 244 33.44 4.22 -1.57
C ASP A 244 32.75 5.02 -2.71
N ALA A 245 32.96 6.33 -2.74
CA ALA A 245 32.39 7.16 -3.79
C ALA A 245 32.94 6.74 -5.18
N PRO A 246 32.06 6.46 -6.16
CA PRO A 246 32.49 6.00 -7.46
C PRO A 246 33.02 7.14 -8.32
N ASP A 247 33.76 6.83 -9.36
CA ASP A 247 33.94 7.75 -10.47
C ASP A 247 32.62 7.84 -11.26
N ILE A 248 31.86 8.92 -11.02
CA ILE A 248 30.52 9.11 -11.61
C ILE A 248 30.57 9.08 -13.14
N ALA A 249 31.63 9.65 -13.75
CA ALA A 249 31.74 9.75 -15.21
C ALA A 249 31.87 8.38 -15.90
N SER A 250 32.50 7.40 -15.21
CA SER A 250 32.69 6.05 -15.75
C SER A 250 31.70 5.01 -15.20
N THR A 251 30.87 5.37 -14.21
CA THR A 251 29.93 4.45 -13.58
C THR A 251 28.58 4.47 -14.30
N SER A 252 28.10 3.29 -14.70
CA SER A 252 26.79 3.20 -15.36
C SER A 252 25.64 3.66 -14.44
N PRO A 253 24.61 4.34 -14.98
CA PRO A 253 23.44 4.76 -14.21
C PRO A 253 22.76 3.61 -13.46
N ASN A 254 22.72 2.42 -14.04
CA ASN A 254 22.18 1.24 -13.34
C ASN A 254 22.98 0.90 -12.08
N LYS A 255 24.30 0.98 -12.09
CA LYS A 255 25.12 0.74 -10.91
C LYS A 255 24.96 1.86 -9.87
N LEU A 256 24.69 3.09 -10.32
CA LEU A 256 24.42 4.21 -9.43
C LEU A 256 23.07 4.05 -8.71
N PHE A 257 21.99 3.68 -9.43
CA PHE A 257 20.60 3.85 -8.96
C PHE A 257 19.81 2.54 -8.81
N LYS A 258 20.34 1.37 -9.18
CA LYS A 258 19.58 0.11 -9.18
C LYS A 258 20.37 -1.06 -8.59
N GLY A 259 19.66 -1.94 -7.90
CA GLY A 259 20.21 -3.19 -7.37
C GLY A 259 20.60 -3.12 -5.90
N PRO A 260 21.05 -4.24 -5.32
CA PRO A 260 21.38 -4.32 -3.90
C PRO A 260 22.64 -3.50 -3.53
N ASP A 261 23.59 -3.39 -4.44
CA ASP A 261 24.86 -2.70 -4.26
C ASP A 261 24.92 -1.35 -5.00
N GLN A 262 23.76 -0.69 -5.15
CA GLN A 262 23.68 0.65 -5.74
C GLN A 262 24.34 1.68 -4.83
N TYR A 263 25.02 2.65 -5.43
CA TYR A 263 25.69 3.74 -4.70
C TYR A 263 24.73 4.81 -4.16
N CYS A 264 23.61 5.01 -4.85
CA CYS A 264 22.62 6.04 -4.50
C CYS A 264 21.25 5.42 -4.29
N ARG A 265 20.53 5.90 -3.28
CA ARG A 265 19.18 5.41 -2.95
C ARG A 265 18.20 6.56 -2.85
N VAL A 266 16.96 6.30 -3.27
CA VAL A 266 15.86 7.26 -3.13
C VAL A 266 15.14 6.98 -1.81
N ILE A 267 15.05 8.00 -0.97
CA ILE A 267 14.18 8.03 0.21
C ILE A 267 12.92 8.78 -0.17
N LYS A 268 11.77 8.18 0.11
CA LYS A 268 10.46 8.79 -0.11
C LYS A 268 9.87 9.29 1.20
N PRO A 269 9.99 10.57 1.54
CA PRO A 269 9.50 11.09 2.83
C PRO A 269 8.01 10.88 3.06
N GLY A 270 7.23 10.77 1.98
CA GLY A 270 5.79 10.48 2.05
C GLY A 270 5.43 9.05 2.46
N GLU A 271 6.40 8.15 2.53
CA GLU A 271 6.22 6.73 2.95
C GLU A 271 6.75 6.49 4.39
N ALA A 272 6.87 7.54 5.22
CA ALA A 272 7.34 7.49 6.61
C ALA A 272 8.60 6.60 6.79
N PRO A 273 9.70 6.92 6.10
CA PRO A 273 10.91 6.11 6.13
C PRO A 273 11.54 6.12 7.52
N LEU A 274 12.17 5.01 7.90
CA LEU A 274 12.95 4.94 9.13
C LEU A 274 14.32 5.61 8.91
N ILE A 275 14.49 6.78 9.52
CA ILE A 275 15.71 7.59 9.46
C ILE A 275 16.17 7.87 10.88
N PHE A 276 17.40 7.55 11.18
CA PHE A 276 17.99 7.72 12.51
C PHE A 276 19.12 8.76 12.48
N SER A 277 19.23 9.55 13.52
CA SER A 277 20.43 10.33 13.80
C SER A 277 21.56 9.42 14.28
N GLN A 278 22.78 9.93 14.31
CA GLN A 278 23.90 9.19 14.86
C GLN A 278 23.69 8.89 16.36
N GLU A 279 23.10 9.79 17.11
CA GLU A 279 22.78 9.60 18.52
C GLU A 279 21.76 8.49 18.72
N GLU A 280 20.66 8.51 17.99
CA GLU A 280 19.63 7.46 18.04
C GLU A 280 20.20 6.10 17.62
N PHE A 281 20.99 6.07 16.54
CA PHE A 281 21.63 4.83 16.08
C PHE A 281 22.56 4.27 17.16
N SER A 282 23.45 5.08 17.76
CA SER A 282 24.37 4.66 18.80
C SER A 282 23.70 4.23 20.12
N ALA A 283 22.46 4.69 20.36
CA ALA A 283 21.69 4.32 21.56
C ALA A 283 20.98 2.96 21.44
N MET A 284 20.94 2.36 20.23
CA MET A 284 20.28 1.07 20.00
C MET A 284 21.27 -0.10 20.19
N PRO A 285 20.84 -1.26 20.73
CA PRO A 285 21.73 -2.37 21.10
C PRO A 285 22.09 -3.28 19.91
N HIS A 286 22.50 -2.72 18.77
CA HIS A 286 22.86 -3.46 17.56
C HIS A 286 24.35 -3.87 17.54
N GLY A 287 24.64 -4.94 16.80
CA GLY A 287 26.01 -5.38 16.56
C GLY A 287 26.68 -4.72 15.33
N LEU A 288 26.03 -3.76 14.68
CA LEU A 288 26.56 -3.09 13.50
C LEU A 288 27.61 -2.06 13.90
N SER A 289 28.72 -2.06 13.18
CA SER A 289 29.75 -1.03 13.31
C SER A 289 30.27 -0.64 11.92
N TRP A 290 30.50 0.65 11.75
CA TRP A 290 31.26 1.21 10.64
C TRP A 290 32.37 2.05 11.22
N ASP A 291 33.56 1.95 10.64
CA ASP A 291 34.68 2.78 11.06
C ASP A 291 34.34 4.26 10.78
N ALA A 292 34.44 5.09 11.81
CA ALA A 292 34.08 6.49 11.70
C ALA A 292 34.97 7.25 10.71
N SER A 293 36.27 6.88 10.63
CA SER A 293 37.22 7.53 9.71
C SER A 293 36.91 7.15 8.26
N ASP A 294 36.45 5.92 8.00
CA ASP A 294 36.00 5.47 6.68
C ASP A 294 34.73 6.22 6.24
N ILE A 295 33.75 6.34 7.14
CA ILE A 295 32.51 7.08 6.87
C ILE A 295 32.82 8.54 6.56
N GLU A 296 33.68 9.20 7.36
CA GLU A 296 34.09 10.58 7.10
C GLU A 296 34.86 10.72 5.77
N ALA A 297 35.73 9.78 5.45
CA ALA A 297 36.46 9.78 4.17
C ALA A 297 35.50 9.65 2.98
N ARG A 298 34.50 8.75 3.05
CA ARG A 298 33.46 8.55 2.04
C ARG A 298 32.56 9.79 1.92
N MET A 299 32.18 10.40 3.01
CA MET A 299 31.42 11.65 2.99
C MET A 299 32.18 12.76 2.28
N ARG A 300 33.49 12.96 2.61
CA ARG A 300 34.31 13.96 1.91
C ARG A 300 34.46 13.67 0.42
N ALA A 301 34.64 12.39 0.06
CA ALA A 301 34.71 11.98 -1.35
C ALA A 301 33.41 12.28 -2.09
N TRP A 302 32.26 11.94 -1.51
CA TRP A 302 30.94 12.28 -2.10
C TRP A 302 30.69 13.80 -2.19
N GLN A 303 31.08 14.57 -1.17
CA GLN A 303 30.98 16.05 -1.19
C GLN A 303 31.83 16.69 -2.31
N ALA A 304 32.94 16.04 -2.66
CA ALA A 304 33.81 16.53 -3.72
C ALA A 304 33.27 16.26 -5.14
N ILE A 305 32.42 15.25 -5.32
CA ILE A 305 31.96 14.81 -6.65
C ILE A 305 30.45 15.01 -6.87
N ALA A 306 29.64 15.02 -5.80
CA ALA A 306 28.18 15.14 -5.89
C ALA A 306 27.76 16.60 -5.94
N ASN A 307 27.24 17.02 -7.07
CA ASN A 307 26.47 18.25 -7.20
C ASN A 307 24.98 17.89 -7.22
N GLU A 308 24.16 18.58 -6.43
CA GLU A 308 22.73 18.27 -6.30
C GLU A 308 21.99 18.35 -7.66
N GLU A 309 22.30 19.36 -8.47
CA GLU A 309 21.65 19.54 -9.77
C GLU A 309 22.05 18.42 -10.75
N ASP A 310 23.35 18.10 -10.82
CA ASP A 310 23.88 17.06 -11.72
C ASP A 310 23.36 15.68 -11.33
N MET A 311 23.36 15.34 -10.04
CA MET A 311 22.83 14.06 -9.54
C MET A 311 21.32 13.92 -9.77
N SER A 312 20.58 15.01 -9.62
CA SER A 312 19.14 15.04 -9.88
C SER A 312 18.82 14.91 -11.36
N ALA A 313 19.58 15.57 -12.23
CA ALA A 313 19.45 15.48 -13.70
C ALA A 313 19.79 14.07 -14.19
N MET A 314 20.90 13.49 -13.75
CA MET A 314 21.32 12.13 -14.09
C MET A 314 20.28 11.08 -13.67
N HIS A 315 19.70 11.24 -12.48
CA HIS A 315 18.64 10.35 -12.03
C HIS A 315 17.37 10.51 -12.88
N ALA A 316 17.01 11.74 -13.27
CA ALA A 316 15.85 12.00 -14.12
C ALA A 316 16.01 11.43 -15.54
N GLU A 317 17.21 11.52 -16.12
CA GLU A 317 17.52 10.92 -17.43
C GLU A 317 17.53 9.39 -17.38
N TRP A 318 17.95 8.81 -16.26
CA TRP A 318 17.94 7.36 -16.08
C TRP A 318 16.54 6.77 -15.92
N GLN A 319 15.59 7.54 -15.43
CA GLN A 319 14.23 7.05 -15.23
C GLN A 319 13.51 6.79 -16.55
N THR A 320 12.86 5.64 -16.63
CA THR A 320 11.91 5.39 -17.72
C THR A 320 10.75 6.40 -17.61
N PRO A 321 10.36 7.05 -18.71
CA PRO A 321 9.20 7.93 -18.73
C PRO A 321 7.96 7.19 -18.21
N PHE A 322 7.13 7.91 -17.46
CA PHE A 322 5.85 7.36 -16.99
C PHE A 322 4.91 7.20 -18.21
N GLU A 323 4.46 5.99 -18.46
CA GLU A 323 3.45 5.72 -19.48
C GLU A 323 2.06 5.97 -18.89
N PRO A 324 1.20 6.74 -19.58
CA PRO A 324 -0.18 6.95 -19.13
C PRO A 324 -0.93 5.63 -19.01
N ALA A 325 -1.75 5.52 -17.97
CA ALA A 325 -2.57 4.34 -17.78
C ALA A 325 -3.63 4.23 -18.89
N GLU A 326 -3.76 3.05 -19.47
CA GLU A 326 -4.76 2.75 -20.49
C GLU A 326 -6.18 2.81 -19.95
N HIS A 327 -6.34 2.40 -18.67
CA HIS A 327 -7.63 2.29 -18.01
C HIS A 327 -7.77 3.31 -16.86
N PRO A 328 -8.98 3.88 -16.67
CA PRO A 328 -9.20 4.90 -15.65
C PRO A 328 -8.87 4.46 -14.24
N GLU A 329 -9.01 3.17 -13.90
CA GLU A 329 -8.68 2.61 -12.59
C GLU A 329 -7.19 2.79 -12.24
N GLY A 330 -6.29 2.58 -13.22
CA GLY A 330 -4.84 2.75 -13.07
C GLY A 330 -4.39 4.21 -13.03
N ALA A 331 -5.23 5.15 -13.47
CA ALA A 331 -4.87 6.56 -13.68
C ALA A 331 -4.97 7.45 -12.43
N ILE A 332 -5.02 6.89 -11.23
CA ILE A 332 -5.21 7.63 -9.97
C ILE A 332 -4.12 8.70 -9.73
N TYR A 333 -2.89 8.47 -10.19
CA TYR A 333 -1.78 9.41 -10.01
C TYR A 333 -1.58 10.37 -11.19
N GLU A 334 -2.45 10.30 -12.19
CA GLU A 334 -2.44 11.20 -13.34
C GLU A 334 -3.36 12.41 -13.10
N ASN A 335 -2.99 13.55 -13.72
CA ASN A 335 -3.79 14.79 -13.67
C ASN A 335 -4.36 15.08 -12.28
N PHE A 336 -3.49 15.12 -11.28
CA PHE A 336 -3.86 15.32 -9.88
C PHE A 336 -4.72 16.57 -9.62
N PRO A 337 -4.51 17.70 -10.31
CA PRO A 337 -5.37 18.88 -10.19
C PRO A 337 -6.85 18.64 -10.50
N ALA A 338 -7.20 17.59 -11.23
CA ALA A 338 -8.60 17.25 -11.50
C ALA A 338 -9.43 16.99 -10.24
N PHE A 339 -8.80 16.45 -9.16
CA PHE A 339 -9.48 16.25 -7.88
C PHE A 339 -9.97 17.59 -7.27
N ASP A 340 -9.14 18.63 -7.34
CA ASP A 340 -9.50 19.95 -6.82
C ASP A 340 -10.55 20.62 -7.73
N GLN A 341 -10.40 20.48 -9.04
CA GLN A 341 -11.33 21.04 -10.04
C GLN A 341 -12.73 20.44 -9.91
N ASP A 342 -12.82 19.13 -9.75
CA ASP A 342 -14.11 18.41 -9.64
C ASP A 342 -14.61 18.23 -8.20
N ALA A 343 -13.90 18.72 -7.18
CA ALA A 343 -14.22 18.49 -5.78
C ALA A 343 -15.65 18.92 -5.41
N ALA A 344 -16.14 20.05 -5.96
CA ALA A 344 -17.51 20.52 -5.74
C ALA A 344 -18.54 19.64 -6.45
N ALA A 345 -18.24 19.18 -7.66
CA ALA A 345 -19.11 18.29 -8.44
C ALA A 345 -19.20 16.89 -7.79
N MET A 346 -18.06 16.35 -7.27
CA MET A 346 -18.06 15.11 -6.51
C MET A 346 -18.93 15.19 -5.25
N ARG A 347 -18.80 16.27 -4.47
CA ARG A 347 -19.68 16.49 -3.30
C ARG A 347 -21.16 16.59 -3.70
N ALA A 348 -21.45 17.32 -4.78
CA ALA A 348 -22.81 17.43 -5.29
C ALA A 348 -23.37 16.07 -5.73
N PHE A 349 -22.54 15.22 -6.36
CA PHE A 349 -22.93 13.85 -6.73
C PHE A 349 -23.26 13.00 -5.50
N HIS A 350 -22.47 13.06 -4.44
CA HIS A 350 -22.75 12.32 -3.20
C HIS A 350 -24.05 12.79 -2.53
N CYS A 351 -24.29 14.10 -2.49
CA CYS A 351 -25.48 14.69 -1.84
C CYS A 351 -26.76 14.59 -2.69
N ALA A 352 -26.64 14.33 -4.00
CA ALA A 352 -27.79 14.26 -4.89
C ALA A 352 -28.72 13.09 -4.54
N ALA A 353 -30.02 13.33 -4.60
CA ALA A 353 -31.01 12.26 -4.55
C ALA A 353 -30.80 11.28 -5.74
N PRO A 354 -31.23 10.02 -5.62
CA PRO A 354 -31.04 9.04 -6.71
C PRO A 354 -31.40 9.60 -8.08
N ALA A 355 -32.59 10.14 -8.26
CA ALA A 355 -33.07 10.68 -9.54
C ALA A 355 -32.23 11.86 -10.10
N GLU A 356 -31.48 12.55 -9.26
CA GLU A 356 -30.66 13.71 -9.63
C GLU A 356 -29.20 13.31 -9.97
N LYS A 357 -28.78 12.08 -9.67
CA LYS A 357 -27.39 11.61 -9.89
C LYS A 357 -26.93 11.71 -11.35
N PRO A 358 -27.75 11.38 -12.36
CA PRO A 358 -27.35 11.58 -13.76
C PRO A 358 -27.01 13.03 -14.07
N GLN A 359 -27.78 14.00 -13.58
CA GLN A 359 -27.52 15.42 -13.76
C GLN A 359 -26.26 15.88 -12.97
N ALA A 360 -26.07 15.34 -11.77
CA ALA A 360 -24.86 15.63 -10.97
C ALA A 360 -23.60 15.08 -11.64
N MET A 361 -23.66 13.91 -12.27
CA MET A 361 -22.57 13.31 -13.06
C MET A 361 -22.12 14.23 -14.19
N GLU A 362 -23.02 14.90 -14.90
CA GLU A 362 -22.69 15.79 -16.02
C GLU A 362 -21.87 17.02 -15.60
N ARG A 363 -21.82 17.34 -14.29
CA ARG A 363 -21.00 18.44 -13.75
C ARG A 363 -19.53 18.05 -13.57
N LEU A 364 -19.20 16.75 -13.60
CA LEU A 364 -17.82 16.26 -13.53
C LEU A 364 -17.13 16.57 -14.85
N THR A 365 -15.96 17.19 -14.79
CA THR A 365 -15.21 17.61 -15.99
C THR A 365 -14.22 16.54 -16.42
N ASP A 366 -13.58 15.82 -15.48
CA ASP A 366 -12.67 14.74 -15.79
C ASP A 366 -13.42 13.48 -16.23
N LYS A 367 -13.05 12.95 -17.38
CA LYS A 367 -13.68 11.77 -17.98
C LYS A 367 -13.60 10.51 -17.11
N ARG A 368 -12.54 10.38 -16.29
CA ARG A 368 -12.36 9.25 -15.36
C ARG A 368 -13.44 9.28 -14.29
N PHE A 369 -13.65 10.45 -13.66
CA PHE A 369 -14.68 10.61 -12.63
C PHE A 369 -16.09 10.45 -13.19
N ARG A 370 -16.32 10.92 -14.41
CA ARG A 370 -17.59 10.69 -15.10
C ARG A 370 -17.85 9.20 -15.37
N SER A 371 -16.80 8.46 -15.78
CA SER A 371 -16.89 7.01 -15.97
C SER A 371 -17.25 6.28 -14.66
N PHE A 372 -16.59 6.66 -13.54
CA PHE A 372 -16.91 6.08 -12.24
C PHE A 372 -18.31 6.47 -11.75
N ALA A 373 -18.73 7.71 -11.92
CA ALA A 373 -20.09 8.13 -11.61
C ALA A 373 -21.14 7.33 -12.37
N LYS A 374 -20.91 7.09 -13.68
CA LYS A 374 -21.78 6.25 -14.50
C LYS A 374 -21.84 4.82 -13.95
N ARG A 375 -20.72 4.21 -13.62
CA ARG A 375 -20.65 2.88 -12.99
C ARG A 375 -21.43 2.85 -11.68
N ILE A 376 -21.23 3.85 -10.79
CA ILE A 376 -21.94 3.95 -9.51
C ILE A 376 -23.46 4.00 -9.75
N ILE A 377 -23.94 4.75 -10.75
CA ILE A 377 -25.36 4.83 -11.09
C ILE A 377 -25.86 3.46 -11.53
N PHE A 378 -25.15 2.77 -12.40
CA PHE A 378 -25.54 1.45 -12.93
C PHE A 378 -25.60 0.38 -11.84
N ASP A 379 -24.61 0.38 -10.93
CA ASP A 379 -24.50 -0.64 -9.90
C ASP A 379 -25.46 -0.41 -8.71
N ASN A 380 -25.89 0.85 -8.45
CA ASN A 380 -26.61 1.17 -7.22
C ASN A 380 -28.03 1.72 -7.45
N PHE A 381 -28.37 2.16 -8.67
CA PHE A 381 -29.65 2.81 -8.99
C PHE A 381 -30.23 2.25 -10.32
N PRO A 382 -30.52 0.94 -10.36
CA PRO A 382 -30.97 0.28 -11.61
C PRO A 382 -32.29 0.86 -12.14
N GLU A 383 -33.11 1.48 -11.30
CA GLU A 383 -34.35 2.16 -11.68
C GLU A 383 -34.14 3.42 -12.54
N LEU A 384 -32.89 3.92 -12.61
CA LEU A 384 -32.55 5.13 -13.39
C LEU A 384 -32.04 4.82 -14.80
N ILE A 385 -31.85 3.56 -15.13
CA ILE A 385 -31.29 3.13 -16.41
C ILE A 385 -32.33 2.41 -17.25
N THR A 386 -32.23 2.58 -18.58
CA THR A 386 -33.13 1.87 -19.50
C THR A 386 -32.69 0.41 -19.64
N ASP A 387 -33.61 -0.47 -20.07
CA ASP A 387 -33.30 -1.87 -20.36
C ASP A 387 -32.19 -2.00 -21.42
N ALA A 388 -32.16 -1.09 -22.41
CA ALA A 388 -31.13 -1.04 -23.43
C ALA A 388 -29.76 -0.68 -22.85
N ASP A 389 -29.68 0.30 -21.96
CA ASP A 389 -28.43 0.68 -21.28
C ASP A 389 -27.95 -0.44 -20.36
N LYS A 390 -28.88 -1.07 -19.63
CA LYS A 390 -28.57 -2.21 -18.78
C LYS A 390 -27.97 -3.35 -19.62
N ALA A 391 -28.60 -3.74 -20.71
CA ALA A 391 -28.13 -4.78 -21.59
C ALA A 391 -26.74 -4.44 -22.22
N ALA A 392 -26.48 -3.16 -22.50
CA ALA A 392 -25.18 -2.70 -22.99
C ALA A 392 -24.11 -2.80 -21.88
N TYR A 393 -24.44 -2.45 -20.65
CA TYR A 393 -23.56 -2.56 -19.49
C TYR A 393 -23.22 -4.02 -19.18
N ASP A 394 -24.20 -4.89 -19.14
CA ASP A 394 -24.02 -6.34 -18.91
C ASP A 394 -23.11 -6.96 -19.99
N ARG A 395 -23.28 -6.58 -21.26
CA ARG A 395 -22.36 -7.01 -22.34
C ARG A 395 -20.94 -6.52 -22.14
N ALA A 396 -20.76 -5.26 -21.75
CA ALA A 396 -19.43 -4.70 -21.49
C ALA A 396 -18.72 -5.41 -20.32
N ILE A 397 -19.46 -5.81 -19.28
CA ILE A 397 -18.96 -6.63 -18.18
C ILE A 397 -18.55 -8.02 -18.69
N ALA A 398 -19.40 -8.69 -19.46
CA ALA A 398 -19.10 -10.01 -20.03
C ALA A 398 -17.86 -9.95 -20.94
N GLU A 399 -17.76 -8.94 -21.81
CA GLU A 399 -16.57 -8.71 -22.64
C GLU A 399 -15.31 -8.49 -21.79
N ARG A 400 -15.39 -7.67 -20.72
CA ARG A 400 -14.27 -7.42 -19.81
C ARG A 400 -13.78 -8.71 -19.15
N LEU A 401 -14.68 -9.52 -18.62
CA LEU A 401 -14.35 -10.76 -17.91
C LEU A 401 -13.82 -11.86 -18.83
N ASN A 402 -14.21 -11.86 -20.11
CA ASN A 402 -13.80 -12.86 -21.08
C ASN A 402 -12.69 -12.38 -22.04
N ARG A 403 -11.97 -11.29 -21.72
CA ARG A 403 -10.79 -10.85 -22.48
C ARG A 403 -9.72 -11.95 -22.49
N GLU A 404 -9.11 -12.16 -23.66
CA GLU A 404 -8.03 -13.14 -23.86
C GLU A 404 -6.63 -12.52 -23.89
N ASP A 405 -6.56 -11.20 -24.11
CA ASP A 405 -5.31 -10.44 -24.09
C ASP A 405 -4.79 -10.18 -22.65
N ASP A 406 -3.53 -9.77 -22.55
CA ASP A 406 -2.93 -9.44 -21.25
C ASP A 406 -3.50 -8.13 -20.72
N VAL A 407 -4.38 -8.26 -19.73
CA VAL A 407 -5.05 -7.13 -19.08
C VAL A 407 -4.72 -7.12 -17.58
N PRO A 408 -4.77 -5.94 -16.91
CA PRO A 408 -4.38 -5.81 -15.50
C PRO A 408 -5.39 -6.36 -14.49
N TRP A 409 -6.57 -6.78 -14.93
CA TRP A 409 -7.58 -7.41 -14.06
C TRP A 409 -7.65 -8.93 -14.29
N VAL A 410 -8.32 -9.60 -13.38
CA VAL A 410 -8.56 -11.05 -13.47
C VAL A 410 -9.63 -11.35 -14.51
N THR A 411 -9.30 -12.18 -15.49
CA THR A 411 -10.26 -12.70 -16.48
C THR A 411 -10.64 -14.15 -16.16
N VAL A 412 -11.73 -14.63 -16.71
CA VAL A 412 -12.20 -16.01 -16.51
C VAL A 412 -11.11 -17.02 -16.93
N ALA A 413 -10.50 -16.83 -18.09
CA ALA A 413 -9.45 -17.73 -18.59
C ALA A 413 -8.25 -17.78 -17.61
N LYS A 414 -7.76 -16.61 -17.18
CA LYS A 414 -6.64 -16.49 -16.23
C LYS A 414 -6.99 -17.10 -14.86
N ALA A 415 -8.20 -16.85 -14.36
CA ALA A 415 -8.64 -17.42 -13.09
C ALA A 415 -8.76 -18.96 -13.13
N LEU A 416 -9.24 -19.53 -14.23
CA LEU A 416 -9.32 -20.99 -14.39
C LEU A 416 -7.93 -21.63 -14.49
N GLU A 417 -6.99 -20.98 -15.19
CA GLU A 417 -5.60 -21.43 -15.28
C GLU A 417 -4.93 -21.38 -13.89
N ASP A 418 -5.12 -20.30 -13.14
CA ASP A 418 -4.56 -20.13 -11.80
C ASP A 418 -5.18 -21.11 -10.80
N GLY A 419 -6.49 -21.39 -10.91
CA GLY A 419 -7.16 -22.44 -10.14
C GLY A 419 -6.55 -23.83 -10.37
N ALA A 420 -6.23 -24.16 -11.61
CA ALA A 420 -5.56 -25.43 -11.93
C ALA A 420 -4.14 -25.51 -11.34
N LYS A 421 -3.37 -24.41 -11.37
CA LYS A 421 -2.04 -24.34 -10.76
C LYS A 421 -2.11 -24.49 -9.23
N LEU A 422 -3.10 -23.83 -8.61
CA LEU A 422 -3.32 -23.92 -7.16
C LEU A 422 -3.68 -25.33 -6.74
N LEU A 423 -4.54 -26.02 -7.50
CA LEU A 423 -4.91 -27.41 -7.23
C LEU A 423 -3.70 -28.34 -7.30
N ALA A 424 -2.81 -28.13 -8.25
CA ALA A 424 -1.58 -28.90 -8.38
C ALA A 424 -0.61 -28.69 -7.20
N SER A 425 -0.57 -27.45 -6.64
CA SER A 425 0.32 -27.09 -5.54
C SER A 425 -0.26 -27.37 -4.14
N ASN A 426 -1.61 -27.46 -4.02
CA ASN A 426 -2.32 -27.64 -2.76
C ASN A 426 -3.37 -28.73 -2.87
N PRO A 427 -2.96 -29.99 -3.07
CA PRO A 427 -3.89 -31.12 -3.29
C PRO A 427 -4.77 -31.44 -2.08
N ASP A 428 -4.36 -31.04 -0.89
CA ASP A 428 -5.07 -31.14 0.39
C ASP A 428 -6.24 -30.16 0.51
N ARG A 429 -6.24 -29.05 -0.25
CA ARG A 429 -7.33 -28.06 -0.31
C ARG A 429 -8.22 -28.21 -1.55
N ARG A 430 -8.28 -29.40 -2.14
CA ARG A 430 -9.03 -29.67 -3.38
C ARG A 430 -10.47 -29.18 -3.34
N ASP A 431 -11.24 -29.58 -2.34
CA ASP A 431 -12.68 -29.27 -2.25
C ASP A 431 -12.96 -27.76 -2.23
N GLU A 432 -12.07 -27.00 -1.62
CA GLU A 432 -12.16 -25.55 -1.57
C GLU A 432 -11.83 -24.91 -2.93
N ILE A 433 -10.75 -25.37 -3.57
CA ILE A 433 -10.33 -24.88 -4.90
C ILE A 433 -11.38 -25.25 -5.95
N ASP A 434 -12.00 -26.42 -5.86
CA ASP A 434 -13.07 -26.86 -6.77
C ASP A 434 -14.33 -25.98 -6.61
N ARG A 435 -14.71 -25.58 -5.38
CA ARG A 435 -15.82 -24.63 -5.13
C ARG A 435 -15.50 -23.26 -5.74
N ILE A 436 -14.30 -22.72 -5.52
CA ILE A 436 -13.85 -21.44 -6.10
C ILE A 436 -13.90 -21.53 -7.64
N THR A 437 -13.39 -22.60 -8.21
CA THR A 437 -13.36 -22.79 -9.66
C THR A 437 -14.78 -22.95 -10.24
N ALA A 438 -15.67 -23.62 -9.54
CA ALA A 438 -17.09 -23.73 -9.93
C ALA A 438 -17.76 -22.35 -9.95
N PHE A 439 -17.54 -21.51 -8.94
CA PHE A 439 -18.03 -20.13 -8.92
C PHE A 439 -17.50 -19.32 -10.12
N ILE A 440 -16.20 -19.39 -10.42
CA ILE A 440 -15.61 -18.69 -11.56
C ILE A 440 -16.28 -19.08 -12.87
N ARG A 441 -16.59 -20.37 -13.06
CA ARG A 441 -17.30 -20.84 -14.27
C ARG A 441 -18.69 -20.23 -14.43
N THR A 442 -19.38 -19.91 -13.34
CA THR A 442 -20.69 -19.24 -13.43
C THR A 442 -20.58 -17.79 -13.93
N MET A 443 -19.39 -17.19 -13.86
CA MET A 443 -19.13 -15.84 -14.34
C MET A 443 -18.72 -15.80 -15.83
N ALA A 444 -18.50 -16.95 -16.45
CA ALA A 444 -18.17 -17.09 -17.88
C ALA A 444 -19.40 -16.99 -18.80
N SER A 445 -20.60 -17.18 -18.26
CA SER A 445 -21.90 -17.14 -18.94
C SER A 445 -22.53 -15.76 -18.84
#